data_38b0d32558511355b75cbe3cc413cac1
#
_entry.id   38b0d32558511355b75cbe3cc413cac1
#
_cell.length_a   1.000
_cell.length_b   1.000
_cell.length_c   1.000
_cell.angle_alpha   90.00
_cell.angle_beta   90.00
_cell.angle_gamma   90.00
#
_symmetry.space_group_name_H-M   'P 1'
#
loop_
_entity.id
_entity.type
_entity.pdbx_description
1 polymer ?
#
loop_
_entity_poly.entity_id
_entity_poly.type
_entity_poly.pdbx_seq_one_letter_code
_entity_poly.pdbx_strand_id
1 'polypeptide(L)'
;MELHEITEGSTTFYAPVQDENAEFPPGSAPVFYNTRMEFNRDMTILLMSVIKPEEYLDSMAATGIRGLRVANETHVPVVINDFNPTAVKIIEEN
;
A
#
# COMPACT_ATOMS: atom_id res chain seq x y z
N MET A 1 4.88 10.52 14.20
CA MET A 1 5.34 9.49 13.24
C MET A 1 5.89 10.18 12.01
N GLU A 2 7.09 9.84 11.64
CA GLU A 2 7.74 10.41 10.46
C GLU A 2 7.37 9.61 9.22
N LEU A 3 6.96 10.31 8.17
CA LEU A 3 6.61 9.70 6.89
C LEU A 3 7.59 10.18 5.83
N HIS A 4 7.89 9.31 4.86
CA HIS A 4 8.65 9.73 3.70
C HIS A 4 7.96 9.24 2.42
N GLU A 5 8.28 9.92 1.32
CA GLU A 5 7.68 9.67 0.02
C GLU A 5 8.34 8.48 -0.66
N ILE A 6 7.54 7.58 -1.20
CA ILE A 6 7.99 6.39 -1.92
C ILE A 6 7.20 6.30 -3.22
N THR A 7 7.84 5.81 -4.27
CA THR A 7 7.18 5.55 -5.55
C THR A 7 7.28 4.08 -5.91
N GLU A 8 6.14 3.46 -6.22
CA GLU A 8 6.06 2.12 -6.79
C GLU A 8 5.22 2.19 -8.06
N GLY A 9 5.76 1.64 -9.16
CA GLY A 9 5.09 1.79 -10.45
C GLY A 9 4.91 3.27 -10.76
N SER A 10 3.69 3.69 -11.07
CA SER A 10 3.37 5.10 -11.30
C SER A 10 2.69 5.76 -10.10
N THR A 11 2.73 5.12 -8.93
CA THR A 11 2.05 5.60 -7.72
C THR A 11 3.06 6.11 -6.71
N THR A 12 2.88 7.35 -6.26
CA THR A 12 3.66 7.96 -5.19
C THR A 12 2.80 8.03 -3.93
N PHE A 13 3.39 7.67 -2.79
CA PHE A 13 2.66 7.58 -1.53
C PHE A 13 3.61 7.84 -0.36
N TYR A 14 3.04 7.98 0.85
CA TYR A 14 3.79 8.17 2.08
C TYR A 14 3.75 6.91 2.94
N ALA A 15 4.90 6.56 3.51
CA ALA A 15 5.04 5.43 4.42
C ALA A 15 5.95 5.81 5.58
N PRO A 16 5.81 5.14 6.75
CA PRO A 16 6.71 5.38 7.86
C PRO A 16 8.15 5.06 7.50
N VAL A 17 9.07 5.85 8.06
CA VAL A 17 10.51 5.58 7.90
C VAL A 17 10.81 4.23 8.54
N GLN A 18 11.51 3.37 7.81
CA GLN A 18 11.91 2.05 8.26
C GLN A 18 13.43 1.90 8.20
N ASP A 19 13.96 1.05 9.08
CA ASP A 19 15.36 0.65 9.01
C ASP A 19 15.53 -0.35 7.86
N GLU A 20 16.16 0.08 6.79
CA GLU A 20 16.41 -0.75 5.61
C GLU A 20 17.34 -1.93 5.90
N ASN A 21 18.10 -1.85 6.99
CA ASN A 21 19.01 -2.92 7.40
C ASN A 21 18.32 -3.96 8.29
N ALA A 22 17.04 -3.75 8.65
CA ALA A 22 16.31 -4.72 9.44
C ALA A 22 16.11 -6.00 8.63
N GLU A 23 16.41 -7.13 9.26
CA GLU A 23 16.29 -8.44 8.63
C GLU A 23 14.85 -8.79 8.31
N PHE A 24 13.91 -8.29 9.12
CA PHE A 24 12.48 -8.52 8.97
C PHE A 24 11.76 -7.20 8.91
N PRO A 25 10.54 -7.18 8.29
CA PRO A 25 9.68 -6.01 8.41
C PRO A 25 9.53 -5.69 9.88
N PRO A 26 9.74 -4.44 10.30
CA PRO A 26 9.70 -4.13 11.72
C PRO A 26 8.28 -4.31 12.25
N GLY A 27 8.05 -5.38 13.01
CA GLY A 27 6.78 -5.61 13.68
C GLY A 27 6.44 -4.52 14.67
N SER A 28 7.44 -3.69 15.04
CA SER A 28 7.26 -2.54 15.91
C SER A 28 6.91 -1.26 15.16
N ALA A 29 6.91 -1.28 13.82
CA ALA A 29 6.52 -0.11 13.05
C ALA A 29 5.05 0.23 13.31
N PRO A 30 4.70 1.53 13.42
CA PRO A 30 3.30 1.93 13.63
C PRO A 30 2.38 1.45 12.52
N VAL A 31 2.88 1.40 11.29
CA VAL A 31 2.15 0.90 10.13
C VAL A 31 3.12 0.11 9.26
N PHE A 32 2.68 -1.06 8.84
CA PHE A 32 3.51 -1.98 8.08
C PHE A 32 3.68 -1.51 6.64
N TYR A 33 4.93 -1.48 6.19
CA TYR A 33 5.27 -1.36 4.77
C TYR A 33 6.56 -2.16 4.53
N ASN A 34 6.58 -3.01 3.51
CA ASN A 34 7.71 -3.85 3.19
C ASN A 34 8.07 -3.70 1.71
N THR A 35 9.22 -3.12 1.42
CA THR A 35 9.72 -2.95 0.06
C THR A 35 9.90 -4.28 -0.66
N ARG A 36 10.21 -5.36 0.08
CA ARG A 36 10.38 -6.70 -0.50
C ARG A 36 9.07 -7.25 -1.08
N MET A 37 7.93 -6.66 -0.70
CA MET A 37 6.61 -7.05 -1.23
C MET A 37 6.24 -6.29 -2.49
N GLU A 38 7.11 -5.44 -3.02
CA GLU A 38 6.79 -4.64 -4.21
C GLU A 38 6.46 -5.53 -5.41
N PHE A 39 7.22 -6.59 -5.64
CA PHE A 39 6.94 -7.54 -6.71
C PHE A 39 5.54 -8.16 -6.55
N ASN A 40 5.18 -8.51 -5.32
CA ASN A 40 3.85 -9.06 -5.04
C ASN A 40 2.76 -8.04 -5.40
N ARG A 41 2.96 -6.78 -5.07
CA ARG A 41 2.02 -5.72 -5.43
C ARG A 41 1.99 -5.50 -6.94
N ASP A 42 3.13 -5.59 -7.63
CA ASP A 42 3.19 -5.51 -9.10
C ASP A 42 2.34 -6.60 -9.74
N MET A 43 2.39 -7.83 -9.20
CA MET A 43 1.57 -8.94 -9.70
C MET A 43 0.07 -8.67 -9.50
N THR A 44 -0.30 -8.05 -8.38
CA THR A 44 -1.69 -7.63 -8.15
C THR A 44 -2.14 -6.65 -9.23
N ILE A 45 -1.30 -5.66 -9.55
CA ILE A 45 -1.63 -4.66 -10.56
C ILE A 45 -1.83 -5.32 -11.93
N LEU A 46 -0.94 -6.21 -12.30
CA LEU A 46 -1.06 -6.94 -13.57
C LEU A 46 -2.37 -7.73 -13.61
N LEU A 47 -2.69 -8.45 -12.55
CA LEU A 47 -3.91 -9.25 -12.48
C LEU A 47 -5.16 -8.37 -12.57
N MET A 48 -5.21 -7.27 -11.84
CA MET A 48 -6.36 -6.36 -11.85
C MET A 48 -6.51 -5.66 -13.19
N SER A 49 -5.41 -5.38 -13.89
CA SER A 49 -5.47 -4.77 -15.22
C SER A 49 -6.06 -5.72 -16.27
N VAL A 50 -5.95 -7.03 -16.06
CA VAL A 50 -6.51 -8.06 -16.94
C VAL A 50 -7.95 -8.38 -16.59
N ILE A 51 -8.24 -8.62 -15.30
CA ILE A 51 -9.58 -9.02 -14.83
C ILE A 51 -10.54 -7.83 -14.85
N LYS A 52 -10.08 -6.65 -14.44
CA LYS A 52 -10.88 -5.42 -14.34
C LYS A 52 -12.17 -5.63 -13.54
N PRO A 53 -12.08 -5.98 -12.25
CA PRO A 53 -13.26 -6.19 -11.42
C PRO A 53 -14.04 -4.88 -11.28
N GLU A 54 -15.33 -4.98 -10.89
CA GLU A 54 -16.15 -3.79 -10.64
C GLU A 54 -15.63 -2.98 -9.43
N GLU A 55 -15.07 -3.67 -8.44
CA GLU A 55 -14.54 -3.04 -7.23
C GLU A 55 -13.45 -3.93 -6.63
N TYR A 56 -12.48 -3.31 -6.00
CA TYR A 56 -11.39 -3.99 -5.29
C TYR A 56 -11.42 -3.57 -3.82
N LEU A 57 -11.41 -4.54 -2.91
CA LEU A 57 -11.36 -4.28 -1.47
C LEU A 57 -9.98 -4.61 -0.92
N ASP A 58 -9.31 -3.61 -0.36
CA ASP A 58 -8.06 -3.77 0.38
C ASP A 58 -8.37 -3.63 1.87
N SER A 59 -8.64 -4.75 2.54
CA SER A 59 -9.21 -4.75 3.89
C SER A 59 -8.18 -4.67 5.01
N MET A 60 -6.91 -4.98 4.73
CA MET A 60 -5.79 -4.90 5.68
C MET A 60 -4.67 -4.10 5.01
N ALA A 61 -4.97 -2.84 4.78
CA ALA A 61 -4.25 -2.05 3.80
C ALA A 61 -2.93 -1.45 4.31
N ALA A 62 -2.75 -1.33 5.63
CA ALA A 62 -1.59 -0.66 6.23
C ALA A 62 -1.41 0.77 5.68
N THR A 63 -0.45 1.02 4.79
CA THR A 63 -0.27 2.33 4.16
C THR A 63 -1.31 2.62 3.08
N GLY A 64 -2.05 1.62 2.63
CA GLY A 64 -2.99 1.71 1.52
C GLY A 64 -2.34 1.51 0.16
N ILE A 65 -1.05 1.22 0.09
CA ILE A 65 -0.31 1.21 -1.18
C ILE A 65 -0.89 0.24 -2.21
N ARG A 66 -1.30 -0.96 -1.81
CA ARG A 66 -1.84 -1.93 -2.79
C ARG A 66 -3.12 -1.42 -3.42
N GLY A 67 -4.08 -0.98 -2.62
CA GLY A 67 -5.35 -0.43 -3.12
C GLY A 67 -5.15 0.87 -3.88
N LEU A 68 -4.25 1.75 -3.40
CA LEU A 68 -3.93 2.99 -4.09
C LEU A 68 -3.35 2.72 -5.48
N ARG A 69 -2.45 1.75 -5.60
CA ARG A 69 -1.90 1.35 -6.90
C ARG A 69 -2.98 0.81 -7.82
N VAL A 70 -3.88 -0.04 -7.30
CA VAL A 70 -4.98 -0.58 -8.10
C VAL A 70 -5.83 0.58 -8.65
N ALA A 71 -6.21 1.52 -7.81
CA ALA A 71 -7.01 2.67 -8.25
C ALA A 71 -6.28 3.52 -9.28
N ASN A 72 -5.01 3.87 -9.00
CA ASN A 72 -4.24 4.79 -9.83
C ASN A 72 -3.77 4.15 -11.14
N GLU A 73 -3.35 2.91 -11.10
CA GLU A 73 -2.69 2.26 -12.24
C GLU A 73 -3.65 1.44 -13.11
N THR A 74 -4.79 1.00 -12.57
CA THR A 74 -5.77 0.22 -13.33
C THR A 74 -7.13 0.90 -13.47
N HIS A 75 -7.37 1.99 -12.75
CA HIS A 75 -8.64 2.74 -12.71
C HIS A 75 -9.83 1.91 -12.21
N VAL A 76 -9.58 0.83 -11.51
CA VAL A 76 -10.61 0.05 -10.83
C VAL A 76 -11.02 0.78 -9.55
N PRO A 77 -12.31 0.98 -9.27
CA PRO A 77 -12.75 1.56 -8.00
C PRO A 77 -12.29 0.70 -6.82
N VAL A 78 -11.79 1.34 -5.77
CA VAL A 78 -11.26 0.62 -4.61
C VAL A 78 -11.91 1.11 -3.32
N VAL A 79 -12.01 0.19 -2.36
CA VAL A 79 -12.28 0.51 -0.95
C VAL A 79 -11.06 0.07 -0.17
N ILE A 80 -10.48 0.99 0.60
CA ILE A 80 -9.25 0.77 1.34
C ILE A 80 -9.54 0.93 2.82
N ASN A 81 -9.22 -0.08 3.62
CA ASN A 81 -9.46 -0.05 5.04
C ASN A 81 -8.37 -0.77 5.82
N ASP A 82 -8.22 -0.43 7.08
CA ASP A 82 -7.38 -1.15 8.02
C ASP A 82 -8.00 -1.04 9.41
N PHE A 83 -7.81 -2.06 10.23
CA PHE A 83 -8.29 -2.07 11.59
C PHE A 83 -7.56 -1.06 12.47
N ASN A 84 -6.31 -0.77 12.18
CA ASN A 84 -5.47 0.14 12.95
C ASN A 84 -5.82 1.60 12.62
N PRO A 85 -6.28 2.42 13.60
CA PRO A 85 -6.59 3.83 13.34
C PRO A 85 -5.41 4.64 12.82
N THR A 86 -4.19 4.31 13.21
CA THR A 86 -2.98 4.98 12.70
C THR A 86 -2.79 4.69 11.22
N ALA A 87 -3.06 3.45 10.78
CA ALA A 87 -3.02 3.10 9.37
C ALA A 87 -4.08 3.88 8.58
N VAL A 88 -5.29 4.00 9.09
CA VAL A 88 -6.36 4.76 8.44
C VAL A 88 -5.94 6.21 8.21
N LYS A 89 -5.27 6.83 9.16
CA LYS A 89 -4.77 8.20 9.00
C LYS A 89 -3.76 8.30 7.85
N ILE A 90 -2.88 7.33 7.73
CA ILE A 90 -1.90 7.30 6.64
C ILE A 90 -2.59 7.08 5.30
N ILE A 91 -3.58 6.19 5.25
CA ILE A 91 -4.39 5.97 4.04
C ILE A 91 -5.04 7.28 3.60
N GLU A 92 -5.60 8.04 4.53
CA GLU A 92 -6.24 9.33 4.24
C GLU A 92 -5.24 10.37 3.72
N GLU A 93 -3.99 10.36 4.22
CA GLU A 93 -2.92 11.20 3.72
C GLU A 93 -2.52 10.82 2.29
N ASN A 94 -2.60 9.55 1.98
CA ASN A 94 -2.29 9.04 0.66
C ASN A 94 -3.49 9.13 -0.27
#